data_912b94620d7a66a94b0e64d03a13e8bb
#
_entry.id   912b94620d7a66a94b0e64d03a13e8bb
#
_cell.length_a   1.000
_cell.length_b   1.000
_cell.length_c   1.000
_cell.angle_alpha   90.00
_cell.angle_beta   90.00
_cell.angle_gamma   90.00
#
_symmetry.space_group_name_H-M   'P 1'
#
loop_
_entity.id
_entity.type
_entity.pdbx_description
1 polymer ?
#
loop_
_entity_poly.entity_id
_entity_poly.type
_entity_poly.pdbx_seq_one_letter_code
_entity_poly.pdbx_strand_id
1 'polypeptide(L)'
;MSSPALIPFEIALPQATLDDLATRLARTRFAPDLANDDWEYGFNGGYLRALTDYWARDFDWRATERAMNAWSHYRLDWHGQPIHLIHQRGKGPAPMPLLLHHGWPWTFW
;
A
#
# COMPACT_ATOMS: atom_id res chain seq x y z
N MET A 1 15.39 18.15 -24.23
CA MET A 1 14.23 17.77 -23.39
C MET A 1 14.64 18.01 -21.94
N SER A 2 13.93 18.85 -21.19
CA SER A 2 14.21 19.01 -19.76
C SER A 2 13.79 17.75 -19.01
N SER A 3 14.63 17.33 -18.05
CA SER A 3 14.27 16.21 -17.17
C SER A 3 12.99 16.54 -16.39
N PRO A 4 12.08 15.58 -16.20
CA PRO A 4 10.88 15.81 -15.41
C PRO A 4 11.27 16.17 -13.97
N ALA A 5 10.57 17.13 -13.38
CA ALA A 5 10.82 17.55 -12.00
C ALA A 5 10.30 16.49 -11.03
N LEU A 6 11.13 16.14 -10.04
CA LEU A 6 10.71 15.35 -8.88
C LEU A 6 10.05 16.27 -7.85
N ILE A 7 8.79 16.05 -7.58
CA ILE A 7 8.00 16.82 -6.60
C ILE A 7 7.93 16.01 -5.32
N PRO A 8 8.42 16.52 -4.18
CA PRO A 8 8.26 15.84 -2.88
C PRO A 8 6.79 15.49 -2.62
N PHE A 9 6.57 14.30 -2.07
CA PHE A 9 5.24 13.78 -1.81
C PHE A 9 5.18 13.15 -0.43
N GLU A 10 4.10 13.40 0.29
CA GLU A 10 3.82 12.81 1.59
C GLU A 10 2.52 12.00 1.50
N ILE A 11 2.54 10.80 2.08
CA ILE A 11 1.34 9.98 2.22
C ILE A 11 0.54 10.53 3.40
N ALA A 12 -0.61 11.14 3.13
CA ALA A 12 -1.47 11.76 4.14
C ALA A 12 -2.93 11.50 3.80
N LEU A 13 -3.45 10.34 4.18
CA LEU A 13 -4.86 10.02 3.92
C LEU A 13 -5.78 10.82 4.85
N PRO A 14 -6.81 11.49 4.29
CA PRO A 14 -7.82 12.15 5.11
C PRO A 14 -8.51 11.16 6.06
N GLN A 15 -8.83 11.60 7.28
CA GLN A 15 -9.54 10.77 8.26
C GLN A 15 -10.86 10.23 7.70
N ALA A 16 -11.60 11.05 6.96
CA ALA A 16 -12.84 10.62 6.32
C ALA A 16 -12.68 9.40 5.39
N THR A 17 -11.52 9.25 4.73
CA THR A 17 -11.22 8.07 3.90
C THR A 17 -11.05 6.81 4.76
N LEU A 18 -10.42 6.93 5.93
CA LEU A 18 -10.27 5.82 6.86
C LEU A 18 -11.61 5.45 7.52
N ASP A 19 -12.44 6.43 7.83
CA ASP A 19 -13.78 6.22 8.38
C ASP A 19 -14.71 5.52 7.36
N ASP A 20 -14.62 5.92 6.08
CA ASP A 20 -15.34 5.24 5.00
C ASP A 20 -14.86 3.78 4.85
N LEU A 21 -13.53 3.53 4.90
CA LEU A 21 -12.98 2.19 4.90
C LEU A 21 -13.53 1.35 6.05
N ALA A 22 -13.49 1.85 7.28
CA ALA A 22 -14.02 1.15 8.45
C ALA A 22 -15.50 0.81 8.28
N THR A 23 -16.29 1.76 7.74
CA THR A 23 -17.72 1.55 7.44
C THR A 23 -17.94 0.44 6.41
N ARG A 24 -17.13 0.39 5.37
CA ARG A 24 -17.19 -0.66 4.32
C ARG A 24 -16.78 -2.03 4.87
N LEU A 25 -15.73 -2.10 5.67
CA LEU A 25 -15.30 -3.33 6.32
C LEU A 25 -16.39 -3.91 7.22
N ALA A 26 -17.06 -3.07 8.02
CA ALA A 26 -18.18 -3.48 8.87
C ALA A 26 -19.39 -4.00 8.08
N ARG A 27 -19.53 -3.64 6.80
CA ARG A 27 -20.61 -4.07 5.90
C ARG A 27 -20.17 -5.14 4.90
N THR A 28 -19.00 -5.75 5.09
CA THR A 28 -18.48 -6.77 4.18
C THR A 28 -19.46 -7.95 4.07
N ARG A 29 -19.80 -8.28 2.84
CA ARG A 29 -20.60 -9.47 2.52
C ARG A 29 -19.65 -10.56 2.02
N PHE A 30 -19.53 -11.60 2.81
CA PHE A 30 -18.69 -12.75 2.47
C PHE A 30 -19.43 -13.71 1.57
N ALA A 31 -18.75 -14.25 0.57
CA ALA A 31 -19.26 -15.35 -0.22
C ALA A 31 -19.40 -16.61 0.66
N PRO A 32 -20.35 -17.50 0.34
CA PRO A 32 -20.40 -18.81 0.96
C PRO A 32 -19.07 -19.57 0.72
N ASP A 33 -18.59 -20.22 1.77
CA ASP A 33 -17.38 -21.03 1.72
C ASP A 33 -17.79 -22.49 1.97
N LEU A 34 -17.76 -23.31 0.93
CA LEU A 34 -18.22 -24.69 0.98
C LEU A 34 -17.04 -25.60 1.26
N ALA A 35 -17.01 -26.20 2.46
CA ALA A 35 -16.05 -27.23 2.88
C ALA A 35 -14.58 -26.89 2.55
N ASN A 36 -14.17 -25.64 2.81
CA ASN A 36 -12.83 -25.13 2.51
C ASN A 36 -11.99 -24.95 3.79
N ASP A 37 -12.02 -25.91 4.70
CA ASP A 37 -11.32 -25.83 5.98
C ASP A 37 -9.79 -25.95 5.79
N ASP A 38 -9.37 -26.63 4.74
CA ASP A 38 -7.98 -26.92 4.37
C ASP A 38 -7.38 -25.98 3.31
N TRP A 39 -8.12 -24.96 2.86
CA TRP A 39 -7.69 -24.01 1.84
C TRP A 39 -7.59 -24.60 0.41
N GLU A 40 -8.05 -25.80 0.17
CA GLU A 40 -7.95 -26.46 -1.13
C GLU A 40 -8.64 -25.66 -2.25
N TYR A 41 -9.75 -25.00 -1.92
CA TYR A 41 -10.53 -24.21 -2.88
C TYR A 41 -10.23 -22.71 -2.85
N GLY A 42 -9.08 -22.33 -2.26
CA GLY A 42 -8.65 -20.95 -2.19
C GLY A 42 -8.76 -20.37 -0.79
N PHE A 43 -9.06 -19.09 -0.69
CA PHE A 43 -9.01 -18.36 0.57
C PHE A 43 -10.08 -18.83 1.56
N ASN A 44 -9.67 -19.35 2.73
CA ASN A 44 -10.59 -19.83 3.76
C ASN A 44 -11.46 -18.69 4.30
N GLY A 45 -12.78 -18.90 4.32
CA GLY A 45 -13.76 -17.88 4.71
C GLY A 45 -13.68 -17.48 6.18
N GLY A 46 -13.33 -18.42 7.06
CA GLY A 46 -13.14 -18.14 8.50
C GLY A 46 -11.94 -17.21 8.72
N TYR A 47 -10.83 -17.49 8.07
CA TYR A 47 -9.64 -16.63 8.13
C TYR A 47 -9.91 -15.25 7.53
N LEU A 48 -10.63 -15.17 6.40
CA LEU A 48 -10.97 -13.89 5.79
C LEU A 48 -11.83 -13.01 6.72
N ARG A 49 -12.76 -13.60 7.44
CA ARG A 49 -13.55 -12.88 8.47
C ARG A 49 -12.67 -12.33 9.56
N ALA A 50 -11.79 -13.16 10.13
CA ALA A 50 -10.86 -12.74 11.17
C ALA A 50 -9.91 -11.63 10.71
N LEU A 51 -9.39 -11.73 9.47
CA LEU A 51 -8.55 -10.69 8.86
C LEU A 51 -9.32 -9.38 8.66
N THR A 52 -10.57 -9.45 8.20
CA THR A 52 -11.41 -8.26 8.01
C THR A 52 -11.73 -7.58 9.34
N ASP A 53 -11.99 -8.35 10.38
CA ASP A 53 -12.22 -7.84 11.74
C ASP A 53 -10.96 -7.18 12.32
N TYR A 54 -9.80 -7.80 12.17
CA TYR A 54 -8.52 -7.21 12.54
C TYR A 54 -8.27 -5.89 11.80
N TRP A 55 -8.50 -5.87 10.50
CA TRP A 55 -8.32 -4.65 9.69
C TRP A 55 -9.23 -3.52 10.12
N ALA A 56 -10.47 -3.85 10.48
CA ALA A 56 -11.46 -2.86 10.90
C ALA A 56 -11.20 -2.27 12.29
N ARG A 57 -10.56 -3.03 13.20
CA ARG A 57 -10.52 -2.67 14.63
C ARG A 57 -9.10 -2.43 15.17
N ASP A 58 -8.14 -3.24 14.71
CA ASP A 58 -6.83 -3.33 15.37
C ASP A 58 -5.68 -2.82 14.48
N PHE A 59 -5.90 -2.71 13.17
CA PHE A 59 -4.87 -2.25 12.25
C PHE A 59 -4.68 -0.73 12.35
N ASP A 60 -3.51 -0.30 12.84
CA ASP A 60 -3.13 1.11 12.92
C ASP A 60 -2.56 1.62 11.59
N TRP A 61 -3.45 2.16 10.72
CA TRP A 61 -3.03 2.81 9.49
C TRP A 61 -2.04 3.95 9.75
N ARG A 62 -2.24 4.75 10.80
CA ARG A 62 -1.38 5.91 11.07
C ARG A 62 0.05 5.49 11.43
N ALA A 63 0.24 4.35 12.10
CA ALA A 63 1.57 3.79 12.32
C ALA A 63 2.23 3.40 10.99
N THR A 64 1.50 2.75 10.10
CA THR A 64 1.97 2.36 8.75
C THR A 64 2.30 3.59 7.90
N GLU A 65 1.43 4.60 7.89
CA GLU A 65 1.63 5.87 7.19
C GLU A 65 2.90 6.59 7.67
N ARG A 66 3.15 6.65 8.97
CA ARG A 66 4.40 7.18 9.53
C ARG A 66 5.62 6.38 9.10
N ALA A 67 5.53 5.06 9.11
CA ALA A 67 6.62 4.18 8.67
C ALA A 67 6.94 4.36 7.18
N MET A 68 5.93 4.51 6.33
CA MET A 68 6.11 4.83 4.91
C MET A 68 6.79 6.19 4.75
N ASN A 69 6.29 7.23 5.43
CA ASN A 69 6.81 8.60 5.34
C ASN A 69 8.22 8.79 5.95
N ALA A 70 8.78 7.76 6.60
CA ALA A 70 10.20 7.76 6.96
C ALA A 70 11.12 7.67 5.74
N TRP A 71 10.59 7.33 4.58
CA TRP A 71 11.29 7.30 3.29
C TRP A 71 11.01 8.57 2.48
N SER A 72 11.94 8.92 1.59
CA SER A 72 11.76 10.12 0.74
C SER A 72 10.91 9.77 -0.48
N HIS A 73 9.66 10.17 -0.44
CA HIS A 73 8.71 9.97 -1.54
C HIS A 73 8.69 11.15 -2.49
N TYR A 74 8.49 10.84 -3.77
CA TYR A 74 8.38 11.83 -4.84
C TYR A 74 7.29 11.43 -5.82
N ARG A 75 6.77 12.42 -6.51
CA ARG A 75 5.94 12.26 -7.70
C ARG A 75 6.60 12.96 -8.87
N LEU A 76 6.46 12.37 -10.04
CA LEU A 76 6.81 13.01 -11.30
C LEU A 76 5.68 12.83 -12.29
N ASP A 77 5.55 13.76 -13.24
CA ASP A 77 4.70 13.58 -14.41
C ASP A 77 5.55 13.06 -15.57
N TRP A 78 5.14 11.95 -16.14
CA TRP A 78 5.75 11.38 -17.33
C TRP A 78 4.69 11.30 -18.44
N HIS A 79 4.72 12.25 -19.35
CA HIS A 79 3.76 12.36 -20.45
C HIS A 79 2.28 12.35 -19.98
N GLY A 80 1.95 13.08 -18.93
CA GLY A 80 0.61 13.14 -18.36
C GLY A 80 0.26 11.98 -17.43
N GLN A 81 1.21 11.08 -17.15
CA GLN A 81 1.04 9.98 -16.20
C GLN A 81 1.76 10.30 -14.89
N PRO A 82 1.04 10.38 -13.76
CA PRO A 82 1.67 10.58 -12.48
C PRO A 82 2.37 9.29 -12.02
N ILE A 83 3.66 9.36 -11.78
CA ILE A 83 4.46 8.25 -11.25
C ILE A 83 4.89 8.58 -9.83
N HIS A 84 4.60 7.70 -8.90
CA HIS A 84 5.12 7.74 -7.54
C HIS A 84 6.39 6.91 -7.43
N LEU A 85 7.37 7.41 -6.69
CA LEU A 85 8.62 6.70 -6.44
C LEU A 85 9.21 7.06 -5.07
N ILE A 86 10.03 6.17 -4.55
CA ILE A 86 10.92 6.42 -3.42
C ILE A 86 12.32 6.62 -3.97
N HIS A 87 12.99 7.70 -3.57
CA HIS A 87 14.37 7.93 -3.93
C HIS A 87 15.24 8.11 -2.68
N GLN A 88 16.12 7.15 -2.46
CA GLN A 88 17.10 7.20 -1.37
C GLN A 88 18.51 7.28 -1.96
N ARG A 89 19.26 8.26 -1.50
CA ARG A 89 20.67 8.39 -1.92
C ARG A 89 21.50 7.28 -1.29
N GLY A 90 22.32 6.67 -2.09
CA GLY A 90 23.31 5.69 -1.63
C GLY A 90 24.32 6.32 -0.67
N LYS A 91 24.91 5.49 0.17
CA LYS A 91 25.96 5.86 1.13
C LYS A 91 27.32 5.38 0.63
N GLY A 92 28.40 6.08 1.05
CA GLY A 92 29.77 5.74 0.68
C GLY A 92 30.30 6.51 -0.53
N PRO A 93 31.58 6.28 -0.91
CA PRO A 93 32.28 7.10 -1.90
C PRO A 93 31.83 6.87 -3.35
N ALA A 94 31.28 5.69 -3.67
CA ALA A 94 30.85 5.33 -5.02
C ALA A 94 29.64 4.37 -4.97
N PRO A 95 28.46 4.83 -4.51
CA PRO A 95 27.29 3.97 -4.44
C PRO A 95 26.80 3.61 -5.84
N MET A 96 26.53 2.33 -6.06
CA MET A 96 25.96 1.85 -7.31
C MET A 96 24.46 2.21 -7.36
N PRO A 97 23.99 2.85 -8.45
CA PRO A 97 22.55 3.09 -8.62
C PRO A 97 21.79 1.77 -8.75
N LEU A 98 20.69 1.64 -8.02
CA LEU A 98 19.79 0.49 -8.08
C LEU A 98 18.36 0.95 -8.32
N LEU A 99 17.72 0.42 -9.36
CA LEU A 99 16.31 0.62 -9.63
C LEU A 99 15.56 -0.66 -9.27
N LEU A 100 14.58 -0.51 -8.38
CA LEU A 100 13.66 -1.58 -8.00
C LEU A 100 12.27 -1.27 -8.53
N HIS A 101 11.64 -2.23 -9.16
CA HIS A 101 10.30 -2.13 -9.69
C HIS A 101 9.47 -3.33 -9.27
N HIS A 102 8.32 -3.09 -8.63
CA HIS A 102 7.39 -4.18 -8.31
C HIS A 102 6.60 -4.59 -9.55
N GLY A 103 6.10 -5.84 -9.56
CA GLY A 103 5.17 -6.34 -10.56
C GLY A 103 3.71 -6.30 -10.06
N TRP A 104 2.75 -6.25 -10.98
CA TRP A 104 1.35 -6.40 -10.62
C TRP A 104 1.10 -7.82 -10.07
N PRO A 105 0.33 -8.01 -9.00
CA PRO A 105 -0.52 -7.07 -8.27
C PRO A 105 0.12 -6.45 -7.00
N TRP A 106 1.44 -6.40 -6.90
CA TRP A 106 2.13 -5.90 -5.73
C TRP A 106 2.18 -4.36 -5.66
N THR A 107 2.82 -3.85 -4.67
CA THR A 107 2.95 -2.43 -4.36
C THR A 107 4.41 -2.07 -4.06
N PHE A 108 4.71 -0.79 -3.97
CA PHE A 108 6.03 -0.29 -3.60
C PHE A 108 6.41 -0.58 -2.14
N TRP A 109 5.43 -0.93 -1.30
CA TRP A 109 5.60 -1.16 0.13
C TRP A 109 5.70 -2.63 0.48
#